data_5d825ef403f150b7e46b9b816c8db347
#
_entry.id   5d825ef403f150b7e46b9b816c8db347
#
_cell.length_a   1.000
_cell.length_b   1.000
_cell.length_c   1.000
_cell.angle_alpha   90.00
_cell.angle_beta   90.00
_cell.angle_gamma   90.00
#
_symmetry.space_group_name_H-M   'P 1'
#
loop_
_entity.id
_entity.type
_entity.pdbx_description
1 polymer ?
#
loop_
_entity_poly.entity_id
_entity_poly.type
_entity_poly.pdbx_seq_one_letter_code
_entity_poly.pdbx_strand_id
1 'polypeptide(L)'
;MTFYLYMVLSITVAHVIKKGDIFHTSMADLKENFSNRQEFGAFIKVTDEAVATLNTQQKALLNRKGNALFNAGDVEQARRIFMATGYSDGLTRVGDVYMKNNETLKALKQYILAKNKNKTELMYEKLASAVSVMLQG
;
A
#
# COMPACT_ATOMS: atom_id res chain seq x y z
N MET A 1 50.24 -16.42 5.09
CA MET A 1 49.18 -15.41 5.33
C MET A 1 48.32 -15.13 4.10
N THR A 2 48.83 -15.17 2.91
CA THR A 2 48.06 -14.96 1.68
C THR A 2 47.06 -16.09 1.36
N PHE A 3 47.35 -17.32 1.73
CA PHE A 3 46.41 -18.46 1.52
C PHE A 3 45.13 -18.37 2.39
N TYR A 4 45.25 -17.81 3.58
CA TYR A 4 44.08 -17.66 4.48
C TYR A 4 43.13 -16.57 3.97
N LEU A 5 43.71 -15.48 3.39
CA LEU A 5 42.90 -14.42 2.80
C LEU A 5 42.15 -14.89 1.55
N TYR A 6 42.80 -15.77 0.75
CA TYR A 6 42.18 -16.36 -0.45
C TYR A 6 41.02 -17.32 -0.09
N MET A 7 41.20 -18.09 0.98
CA MET A 7 40.12 -19.00 1.46
C MET A 7 38.92 -18.22 2.01
N VAL A 8 39.17 -17.16 2.78
CA VAL A 8 38.07 -16.33 3.33
C VAL A 8 37.35 -15.56 2.22
N LEU A 9 38.07 -15.04 1.22
CA LEU A 9 37.47 -14.39 0.04
C LEU A 9 36.68 -15.38 -0.82
N SER A 10 37.17 -16.62 -0.98
CA SER A 10 36.48 -17.68 -1.72
C SER A 10 35.17 -18.10 -1.03
N ILE A 11 35.15 -18.18 0.30
CA ILE A 11 33.95 -18.53 1.08
C ILE A 11 32.93 -17.37 1.05
N THR A 12 33.39 -16.12 1.11
CA THR A 12 32.49 -14.95 1.04
C THR A 12 31.92 -14.77 -0.36
N VAL A 13 32.70 -15.00 -1.41
CA VAL A 13 32.21 -14.97 -2.80
C VAL A 13 31.23 -16.11 -3.06
N ALA A 14 31.51 -17.34 -2.57
CA ALA A 14 30.56 -18.46 -2.66
C ALA A 14 29.27 -18.21 -1.88
N HIS A 15 29.34 -17.50 -0.74
CA HIS A 15 28.16 -17.14 0.05
C HIS A 15 27.33 -16.02 -0.63
N VAL A 16 27.99 -15.07 -1.30
CA VAL A 16 27.33 -14.03 -2.10
C VAL A 16 26.69 -14.61 -3.35
N ILE A 17 27.35 -15.58 -4.01
CA ILE A 17 26.77 -16.29 -5.18
C ILE A 17 25.55 -17.12 -4.76
N LYS A 18 25.57 -17.80 -3.59
CA LYS A 18 24.39 -18.46 -3.06
C LYS A 18 23.24 -17.53 -2.72
N LYS A 19 23.50 -16.26 -2.38
CA LYS A 19 22.49 -15.22 -2.24
C LYS A 19 22.02 -14.67 -3.60
N GLY A 20 22.82 -14.76 -4.64
CA GLY A 20 22.46 -14.39 -6.01
C GLY A 20 21.48 -15.34 -6.67
N ASP A 21 21.46 -16.61 -6.26
CA ASP A 21 20.49 -17.61 -6.76
C ASP A 21 19.05 -17.33 -6.35
N ILE A 22 18.84 -16.47 -5.35
CA ILE A 22 17.50 -16.01 -4.96
C ILE A 22 16.87 -15.09 -6.03
N PHE A 23 17.67 -14.46 -6.89
CA PHE A 23 17.18 -13.60 -7.98
C PHE A 23 16.93 -14.34 -9.30
N HIS A 24 17.27 -15.62 -9.40
CA HIS A 24 16.97 -16.45 -10.57
C HIS A 24 15.71 -17.31 -10.39
N THR A 25 14.81 -16.87 -9.50
CA THR A 25 13.47 -17.45 -9.47
C THR A 25 12.82 -17.09 -10.79
N SER A 26 12.71 -18.08 -11.67
CA SER A 26 12.07 -17.92 -12.98
C SER A 26 10.68 -17.30 -12.80
N MET A 27 10.25 -16.47 -13.75
CA MET A 27 8.86 -15.98 -13.80
C MET A 27 7.84 -17.13 -13.76
N ALA A 28 8.25 -18.34 -14.18
CA ALA A 28 7.47 -19.56 -14.05
C ALA A 28 7.31 -20.00 -12.59
N ASP A 29 8.39 -19.97 -11.79
CA ASP A 29 8.37 -20.34 -10.36
C ASP A 29 7.57 -19.33 -9.53
N LEU A 30 7.64 -18.05 -9.90
CA LEU A 30 6.80 -17.02 -9.30
C LEU A 30 5.32 -17.25 -9.60
N LYS A 31 4.98 -17.59 -10.86
CA LYS A 31 3.61 -17.92 -11.25
C LYS A 31 3.08 -19.15 -10.52
N GLU A 32 3.88 -20.19 -10.38
CA GLU A 32 3.52 -21.42 -9.67
C GLU A 32 3.33 -21.17 -8.17
N ASN A 33 4.21 -20.40 -7.54
CA ASN A 33 4.09 -20.00 -6.14
C ASN A 33 2.87 -19.09 -5.89
N PHE A 34 2.48 -18.25 -6.86
CA PHE A 34 1.25 -17.46 -6.78
C PHE A 34 0.00 -18.32 -7.00
N SER A 35 0.02 -19.30 -7.92
CA SER A 35 -1.06 -20.27 -8.14
C SER A 35 -1.34 -21.09 -6.90
N ASN A 36 -0.29 -21.67 -6.29
CA ASN A 36 -0.42 -22.50 -5.10
C ASN A 36 -0.93 -21.74 -3.87
N ARG A 37 -0.69 -20.41 -3.79
CA ARG A 37 -1.25 -19.56 -2.74
C ARG A 37 -2.75 -19.31 -2.90
N GLN A 38 -3.29 -19.42 -4.11
CA GLN A 38 -4.74 -19.27 -4.35
C GLN A 38 -5.53 -20.48 -3.85
N GLU A 39 -4.92 -21.68 -3.83
CA GLU A 39 -5.58 -22.88 -3.30
C GLU A 39 -5.71 -22.87 -1.77
N PHE A 40 -4.89 -22.11 -1.06
CA PHE A 40 -4.96 -22.01 0.40
C PHE A 40 -5.96 -20.96 0.93
N GLY A 41 -6.81 -20.38 0.09
CA GLY A 41 -7.95 -19.54 0.50
C GLY A 41 -7.61 -18.31 1.36
N ALA A 42 -6.33 -17.95 1.51
CA ALA A 42 -5.88 -16.99 2.50
C ALA A 42 -5.40 -15.65 1.93
N PHE A 43 -5.45 -15.44 0.62
CA PHE A 43 -5.13 -14.14 0.06
C PHE A 43 -6.41 -13.31 -0.13
N ILE A 44 -6.81 -12.61 0.91
CA ILE A 44 -7.77 -11.52 0.76
C ILE A 44 -7.08 -10.47 -0.11
N LYS A 45 -7.36 -10.49 -1.40
CA LYS A 45 -7.01 -9.40 -2.30
C LYS A 45 -7.74 -8.17 -1.78
N VAL A 46 -7.04 -7.29 -1.07
CA VAL A 46 -7.57 -5.97 -0.72
C VAL A 46 -7.66 -5.19 -2.04
N THR A 47 -8.78 -5.33 -2.71
CA THR A 47 -9.09 -4.51 -3.87
C THR A 47 -9.37 -3.10 -3.36
N ASP A 48 -8.79 -2.10 -3.98
CA ASP A 48 -9.10 -0.68 -3.71
C ASP A 48 -10.53 -0.32 -4.17
N GLU A 49 -11.30 -1.30 -4.63
CA GLU A 49 -12.69 -1.14 -5.06
C GLU A 49 -13.67 -1.50 -3.94
N ALA A 50 -14.77 -0.74 -3.89
CA ALA A 50 -15.86 -1.03 -2.97
C ALA A 50 -16.48 -2.41 -3.24
N VAL A 51 -16.85 -3.13 -2.18
CA VAL A 51 -17.47 -4.45 -2.29
C VAL A 51 -18.86 -4.32 -2.92
N ALA A 52 -19.01 -4.83 -4.13
CA ALA A 52 -20.25 -4.73 -4.91
C ALA A 52 -21.44 -5.47 -4.28
N THR A 53 -21.17 -6.48 -3.45
CA THR A 53 -22.21 -7.34 -2.84
C THR A 53 -22.92 -6.72 -1.64
N LEU A 54 -22.41 -5.60 -1.10
CA LEU A 54 -23.03 -4.93 0.06
C LEU A 54 -24.28 -4.16 -0.36
N ASN A 55 -25.39 -4.44 0.32
CA ASN A 55 -26.61 -3.65 0.17
C ASN A 55 -26.51 -2.31 0.92
N THR A 56 -27.45 -1.39 0.63
CA THR A 56 -27.45 -0.03 1.21
C THR A 56 -27.49 -0.02 2.73
N GLN A 57 -28.26 -0.93 3.34
CA GLN A 57 -28.38 -1.03 4.80
C GLN A 57 -27.07 -1.50 5.43
N GLN A 58 -26.44 -2.51 4.84
CA GLN A 58 -25.12 -3.02 5.28
C GLN A 58 -24.06 -1.94 5.18
N LYS A 59 -24.02 -1.18 4.06
CA LYS A 59 -23.12 -0.03 3.90
C LYS A 59 -23.34 1.02 4.99
N ALA A 60 -24.58 1.35 5.29
CA ALA A 60 -24.90 2.33 6.33
C ALA A 60 -24.44 1.89 7.73
N LEU A 61 -24.64 0.62 8.09
CA LEU A 61 -24.18 0.05 9.37
C LEU A 61 -22.65 0.04 9.45
N LEU A 62 -21.98 -0.39 8.38
CA LEU A 62 -20.52 -0.39 8.32
C LEU A 62 -19.96 1.03 8.39
N ASN A 63 -20.57 2.00 7.72
CA ASN A 63 -20.12 3.39 7.77
C ASN A 63 -20.27 3.99 9.18
N ARG A 64 -21.35 3.65 9.91
CA ARG A 64 -21.50 4.03 11.33
C ARG A 64 -20.37 3.45 12.18
N LYS A 65 -20.07 2.16 12.00
CA LYS A 65 -18.94 1.50 12.69
C LYS A 65 -17.61 2.14 12.32
N GLY A 66 -17.37 2.42 11.03
CA GLY A 66 -16.18 3.10 10.55
C GLY A 66 -16.02 4.50 11.18
N ASN A 67 -17.11 5.28 11.25
CA ASN A 67 -17.10 6.58 11.92
C ASN A 67 -16.80 6.48 13.42
N ALA A 68 -17.33 5.47 14.11
CA ALA A 68 -17.04 5.23 15.52
C ALA A 68 -15.56 4.91 15.73
N LEU A 69 -14.97 4.03 14.91
CA LEU A 69 -13.54 3.70 14.94
C LEU A 69 -12.66 4.92 14.62
N PHE A 70 -13.04 5.70 13.62
CA PHE A 70 -12.34 6.93 13.27
C PHE A 70 -12.28 7.92 14.45
N ASN A 71 -13.41 8.11 15.12
CA ASN A 71 -13.50 9.00 16.28
C ASN A 71 -12.76 8.45 17.50
N ALA A 72 -12.63 7.12 17.62
CA ALA A 72 -11.81 6.47 18.65
C ALA A 72 -10.30 6.52 18.34
N GLY A 73 -9.90 7.05 17.17
CA GLY A 73 -8.51 7.13 16.75
C GLY A 73 -7.99 5.94 15.97
N ASP A 74 -8.78 4.89 15.77
CA ASP A 74 -8.40 3.74 14.95
C ASP A 74 -8.66 4.02 13.46
N VAL A 75 -7.82 4.89 12.92
CA VAL A 75 -7.91 5.39 11.55
C VAL A 75 -7.74 4.27 10.52
N GLU A 76 -6.88 3.29 10.80
CA GLU A 76 -6.60 2.20 9.85
C GLU A 76 -7.78 1.23 9.71
N GLN A 77 -8.45 0.87 10.79
CA GLN A 77 -9.66 0.04 10.70
C GLN A 77 -10.81 0.81 10.05
N ALA A 78 -10.97 2.09 10.40
CA ALA A 78 -11.96 2.96 9.77
C ALA A 78 -11.72 3.04 8.24
N ARG A 79 -10.47 3.25 7.82
CA ARG A 79 -10.08 3.29 6.41
C ARG A 79 -10.50 2.01 5.65
N ARG A 80 -10.22 0.83 6.22
CA ARG A 80 -10.61 -0.46 5.62
C ARG A 80 -12.12 -0.55 5.41
N ILE A 81 -12.90 -0.11 6.37
CA ILE A 81 -14.37 -0.10 6.27
C ILE A 81 -14.83 0.88 5.19
N PHE A 82 -14.29 2.11 5.17
CA PHE A 82 -14.68 3.11 4.18
C PHE A 82 -14.29 2.71 2.76
N MET A 83 -13.16 2.02 2.58
CA MET A 83 -12.78 1.44 1.28
C MET A 83 -13.77 0.35 0.85
N ALA A 84 -14.13 -0.57 1.73
CA ALA A 84 -15.07 -1.65 1.43
C ALA A 84 -16.47 -1.14 1.08
N THR A 85 -16.92 -0.05 1.71
CA THR A 85 -18.24 0.55 1.47
C THR A 85 -18.24 1.57 0.33
N GLY A 86 -17.07 2.07 -0.07
CA GLY A 86 -16.94 3.17 -1.02
C GLY A 86 -17.38 4.52 -0.42
N TYR A 87 -17.24 4.72 0.89
CA TYR A 87 -17.66 5.94 1.58
C TYR A 87 -16.66 7.08 1.38
N SER A 88 -16.92 7.92 0.40
CA SER A 88 -15.99 8.95 -0.07
C SER A 88 -15.66 10.02 0.99
N ASP A 89 -16.64 10.45 1.78
CA ASP A 89 -16.41 11.41 2.86
C ASP A 89 -15.49 10.83 3.97
N GLY A 90 -15.71 9.58 4.35
CA GLY A 90 -14.83 8.88 5.28
C GLY A 90 -13.40 8.77 4.78
N LEU A 91 -13.21 8.41 3.50
CA LEU A 91 -11.88 8.33 2.87
C LEU A 91 -11.20 9.71 2.79
N THR A 92 -11.96 10.77 2.51
CA THR A 92 -11.42 12.14 2.53
C THR A 92 -10.90 12.51 3.91
N ARG A 93 -11.66 12.21 4.97
CA ARG A 93 -11.25 12.47 6.36
C ARG A 93 -9.98 11.68 6.76
N VAL A 94 -9.89 10.42 6.33
CA VAL A 94 -8.66 9.62 6.51
C VAL A 94 -7.48 10.26 5.78
N GLY A 95 -7.67 10.74 4.56
CA GLY A 95 -6.66 11.49 3.81
C GLY A 95 -6.18 12.75 4.57
N ASP A 96 -7.10 13.47 5.21
CA ASP A 96 -6.77 14.66 6.03
C ASP A 96 -5.90 14.29 7.25
N VAL A 97 -6.13 13.13 7.87
CA VAL A 97 -5.28 12.64 8.96
C VAL A 97 -3.87 12.32 8.46
N TYR A 98 -3.75 11.63 7.32
CA TYR A 98 -2.44 11.36 6.72
C TYR A 98 -1.70 12.64 6.33
N MET A 99 -2.41 13.67 5.87
CA MET A 99 -1.80 14.99 5.60
C MET A 99 -1.22 15.61 6.87
N LYS A 100 -1.94 15.54 7.98
CA LYS A 100 -1.45 16.05 9.29
C LYS A 100 -0.22 15.29 9.77
N ASN A 101 -0.12 14.01 9.44
CA ASN A 101 1.02 13.16 9.79
C ASN A 101 2.19 13.26 8.79
N ASN A 102 2.13 14.17 7.81
CA ASN A 102 3.11 14.31 6.72
C ASN A 102 3.21 13.07 5.79
N GLU A 103 2.22 12.20 5.79
CA GLU A 103 2.14 11.01 4.93
C GLU A 103 1.46 11.36 3.59
N THR A 104 2.08 12.25 2.83
CA THR A 104 1.50 12.88 1.63
C THR A 104 1.01 11.86 0.58
N LEU A 105 1.79 10.81 0.30
CA LEU A 105 1.42 9.80 -0.71
C LEU A 105 0.23 8.94 -0.25
N LYS A 106 0.15 8.62 1.04
CA LYS A 106 -1.02 7.91 1.58
C LYS A 106 -2.26 8.78 1.53
N ALA A 107 -2.14 10.07 1.83
CA ALA A 107 -3.22 11.05 1.72
C ALA A 107 -3.72 11.15 0.28
N LEU A 108 -2.82 11.30 -0.69
CA LEU A 108 -3.16 11.37 -2.11
C LEU A 108 -3.95 10.14 -2.55
N LYS A 109 -3.49 8.94 -2.16
CA LYS A 109 -4.22 7.69 -2.45
C LYS A 109 -5.66 7.73 -1.93
N GLN A 110 -5.88 8.22 -0.70
CA GLN A 110 -7.23 8.31 -0.14
C GLN A 110 -8.10 9.32 -0.88
N TYR A 111 -7.56 10.47 -1.29
CA TYR A 111 -8.32 11.46 -2.06
C TYR A 111 -8.70 10.95 -3.46
N ILE A 112 -7.83 10.18 -4.11
CA ILE A 112 -8.14 9.53 -5.39
C ILE A 112 -9.27 8.51 -5.22
N LEU A 113 -9.20 7.64 -4.20
CA LEU A 113 -10.23 6.64 -3.89
C LEU A 113 -11.56 7.30 -3.50
N ALA A 114 -11.50 8.44 -2.80
CA ALA A 114 -12.65 9.27 -2.46
C ALA A 114 -13.25 10.00 -3.67
N LYS A 115 -12.58 10.00 -4.81
CA LYS A 115 -12.94 10.79 -6.01
C LYS A 115 -13.05 12.29 -5.71
N ASN A 116 -12.28 12.78 -4.74
CA ASN A 116 -12.25 14.20 -4.36
C ASN A 116 -11.28 14.95 -5.27
N LYS A 117 -11.78 15.46 -6.40
CA LYS A 117 -10.98 16.13 -7.42
C LYS A 117 -10.22 17.34 -6.86
N ASN A 118 -10.88 18.18 -6.09
CA ASN A 118 -10.27 19.42 -5.58
C ASN A 118 -9.02 19.14 -4.73
N LYS A 119 -9.10 18.18 -3.81
CA LYS A 119 -7.96 17.79 -2.98
C LYS A 119 -6.88 17.06 -3.78
N THR A 120 -7.28 16.25 -4.74
CA THR A 120 -6.35 15.52 -5.61
C THR A 120 -5.56 16.49 -6.50
N GLU A 121 -6.21 17.46 -7.13
CA GLU A 121 -5.56 18.47 -7.97
C GLU A 121 -4.57 19.32 -7.17
N LEU A 122 -4.98 19.81 -5.99
CA LEU A 122 -4.08 20.53 -5.08
C LEU A 122 -2.84 19.73 -4.70
N MET A 123 -2.99 18.42 -4.52
CA MET A 123 -1.86 17.53 -4.21
C MET A 123 -0.94 17.33 -5.42
N TYR A 124 -1.49 17.23 -6.63
CA TYR A 124 -0.70 17.15 -7.86
C TYR A 124 0.13 18.40 -8.07
N GLU A 125 -0.44 19.58 -7.86
CA GLU A 125 0.30 20.86 -7.95
C GLU A 125 1.47 20.90 -6.96
N LYS A 126 1.26 20.49 -5.71
CA LYS A 126 2.32 20.44 -4.69
C LYS A 126 3.43 19.44 -5.07
N LEU A 127 3.06 18.26 -5.57
CA LEU A 127 4.04 17.26 -6.01
C LEU A 127 4.82 17.74 -7.24
N ALA A 128 4.14 18.33 -8.23
CA ALA A 128 4.77 18.90 -9.42
C ALA A 128 5.76 20.02 -9.04
N SER A 129 5.38 20.89 -8.13
CA SER A 129 6.26 21.95 -7.60
C SER A 129 7.50 21.38 -6.91
N ALA A 130 7.33 20.37 -6.06
CA ALA A 130 8.45 19.71 -5.37
C ALA A 130 9.42 19.06 -6.37
N VAL A 131 8.90 18.35 -7.38
CA VAL A 131 9.73 17.73 -8.44
C VAL A 131 10.45 18.78 -9.25
N SER A 132 9.79 19.90 -9.60
CA SER A 132 10.42 21.01 -10.32
C SER A 132 11.60 21.58 -9.55
N VAL A 133 11.48 21.78 -8.25
CA VAL A 133 12.58 22.25 -7.39
C VAL A 133 13.74 21.25 -7.38
N MET A 134 13.47 19.95 -7.29
CA MET A 134 14.50 18.90 -7.31
C MET A 134 15.26 18.84 -8.63
N LEU A 135 14.60 19.16 -9.75
CA LEU A 135 15.23 19.15 -11.08
C LEU A 135 16.06 20.40 -11.36
N GLN A 136 15.83 21.50 -10.64
CA GLN A 136 16.54 22.77 -10.81
C GLN A 136 17.80 22.88 -9.90
N GLY A 137 17.93 22.03 -8.91
CA GLY A 137 19.09 21.95 -8.01
C GLY A 137 20.14 21.01 -8.50
#